data_c41f0885c71ac651910185fb01711796
#
_entry.id   c41f0885c71ac651910185fb01711796
#
_cell.length_a   1.000
_cell.length_b   1.000
_cell.length_c   1.000
_cell.angle_alpha   90.00
_cell.angle_beta   90.00
_cell.angle_gamma   90.00
#
_symmetry.space_group_name_H-M   'P 1'
#
loop_
_entity.id
_entity.type
_entity.pdbx_description
1 polymer ?
#
loop_
_entity_poly.entity_id
_entity_poly.type
_entity_poly.pdbx_seq_one_letter_code
_entity_poly.pdbx_strand_id
1 'polypeptide(L)'
;TIYDKISIAFEDALKVNRNKTVTITGGMTLDNRIYCIKAIRTHTGWGLKEAKDWSDVLVGGWKYDTFVPATPGTKNSVTLSTPEAAENLLRDLVDKGCEGFLS
;
A
#
# COMPACT_ATOMS: atom_id res chain seq x y z
N THR A 1 -20.19 14.67 -20.43
CA THR A 1 -20.37 14.86 -19.88
C THR A 1 -21.24 15.25 -19.62
N ILE A 2 -21.96 15.33 -19.73
CA ILE A 2 -22.45 15.52 -18.97
C ILE A 2 -22.76 14.65 -18.80
N TYR A 3 -22.56 13.90 -19.60
CA TYR A 3 -22.52 13.04 -19.13
C TYR A 3 -21.76 13.12 -18.43
N ASP A 4 -21.31 13.75 -18.93
CA ASP A 4 -20.37 13.98 -18.10
C ASP A 4 -20.78 14.78 -17.04
N LYS A 5 -21.70 15.64 -17.15
CA LYS A 5 -22.09 16.40 -16.10
C LYS A 5 -22.85 15.63 -15.20
N ILE A 6 -23.70 14.81 -15.65
CA ILE A 6 -24.40 13.93 -14.81
C ILE A 6 -23.48 12.95 -14.30
N SER A 7 -22.59 12.52 -15.11
CA SER A 7 -21.59 11.64 -14.69
C SER A 7 -20.80 12.22 -13.61
N ILE A 8 -20.54 13.48 -13.67
CA ILE A 8 -19.77 14.13 -12.68
C ILE A 8 -20.45 14.15 -11.36
N ALA A 9 -21.71 14.47 -11.33
CA ALA A 9 -22.44 14.47 -10.10
C ALA A 9 -22.47 13.09 -9.50
N PHE A 10 -22.64 12.10 -10.35
CA PHE A 10 -22.66 10.74 -9.90
C PHE A 10 -21.30 10.32 -9.44
N GLU A 11 -20.29 10.71 -10.15
CA GLU A 11 -18.93 10.40 -9.79
C GLU A 11 -18.52 11.05 -8.49
N ASP A 12 -19.00 12.22 -8.20
CA ASP A 12 -18.68 12.85 -6.94
C ASP A 12 -19.24 12.04 -5.80
N ALA A 13 -20.42 11.51 -5.96
CA ALA A 13 -20.97 10.65 -4.93
C ALA A 13 -20.14 9.41 -4.76
N LEU A 14 -19.59 8.87 -5.82
CA LEU A 14 -18.72 7.73 -5.74
C LEU A 14 -17.37 8.09 -5.14
N LYS A 15 -16.90 9.28 -5.42
CA LYS A 15 -15.61 9.69 -4.94
C LYS A 15 -15.55 9.79 -3.44
N VAL A 16 -16.65 10.05 -2.80
CA VAL A 16 -16.69 10.13 -1.37
C VAL A 16 -16.33 8.80 -0.75
N ASN A 17 -16.63 7.72 -1.47
CA ASN A 17 -16.35 6.39 -0.98
C ASN A 17 -15.26 5.69 -1.75
N ARG A 18 -14.49 6.44 -2.50
CA ARG A 18 -13.53 5.76 -3.33
C ARG A 18 -12.35 5.27 -2.54
N ASN A 19 -11.50 4.66 -3.25
CA ASN A 19 -10.43 3.78 -2.82
C ASN A 19 -9.58 4.32 -1.70
N LYS A 20 -9.65 3.68 -0.56
CA LYS A 20 -8.81 4.02 0.58
C LYS A 20 -7.88 2.88 0.93
N THR A 21 -7.95 1.79 0.20
CA THR A 21 -7.14 0.60 0.49
C THR A 21 -6.02 0.48 -0.52
N VAL A 22 -4.82 0.35 0.00
CA VAL A 22 -3.63 0.13 -0.81
C VAL A 22 -3.29 -1.35 -0.73
N THR A 23 -3.21 -2.01 -1.88
CA THR A 23 -2.79 -3.40 -1.95
C THR A 23 -1.45 -3.46 -2.67
N ILE A 24 -0.46 -4.04 -2.02
CA ILE A 24 0.86 -4.21 -2.61
C ILE A 24 1.00 -5.66 -3.04
N THR A 25 1.34 -5.86 -4.29
CA THR A 25 1.39 -7.18 -4.89
C THR A 25 2.80 -7.67 -5.18
N GLY A 26 3.80 -6.84 -4.93
CA GLY A 26 5.18 -7.23 -5.15
C GLY A 26 6.13 -6.06 -5.12
N GLY A 27 7.37 -6.33 -5.39
CA GLY A 27 8.40 -5.29 -5.50
C GLY A 27 9.06 -4.90 -4.19
N MET A 28 8.54 -5.35 -3.05
CA MET A 28 9.20 -5.04 -1.78
C MET A 28 10.26 -6.09 -1.50
N THR A 29 11.47 -5.63 -1.22
CA THR A 29 12.62 -6.50 -1.01
C THR A 29 13.33 -6.09 0.26
N LEU A 30 14.34 -6.86 0.64
CA LEU A 30 15.17 -6.48 1.78
C LEU A 30 15.86 -5.13 1.54
N ASP A 31 16.16 -4.83 0.30
CA ASP A 31 16.88 -3.59 -0.02
C ASP A 31 16.02 -2.35 0.15
N ASN A 32 14.73 -2.42 -0.20
CA ASN A 32 13.87 -1.24 -0.11
C ASN A 32 12.93 -1.27 1.08
N ARG A 33 12.93 -2.34 1.86
CA ARG A 33 11.98 -2.52 2.96
C ARG A 33 11.99 -1.38 3.96
N ILE A 34 13.16 -0.92 4.32
CA ILE A 34 13.26 0.12 5.34
C ILE A 34 12.61 1.43 4.89
N TYR A 35 12.74 1.74 3.60
CA TYR A 35 12.12 2.95 3.04
C TYR A 35 10.61 2.77 2.95
N CYS A 36 10.16 1.57 2.61
CA CYS A 36 8.74 1.28 2.55
C CYS A 36 8.11 1.35 3.93
N ILE A 37 8.79 0.84 4.95
CA ILE A 37 8.32 0.91 6.32
C ILE A 37 8.18 2.38 6.75
N LYS A 38 9.13 3.20 6.38
CA LYS A 38 9.06 4.62 6.70
C LYS A 38 7.84 5.28 6.06
N ALA A 39 7.59 5.00 4.80
CA ALA A 39 6.45 5.55 4.10
C ALA A 39 5.14 5.09 4.72
N ILE A 40 5.07 3.81 5.05
CA ILE A 40 3.87 3.26 5.67
C ILE A 40 3.61 3.95 7.00
N ARG A 41 4.62 4.11 7.82
CA ARG A 41 4.45 4.78 9.11
C ARG A 41 4.01 6.23 8.94
N THR A 42 4.57 6.91 7.96
CA THR A 42 4.24 8.30 7.71
C THR A 42 2.78 8.48 7.36
N HIS A 43 2.24 7.60 6.56
CA HIS A 43 0.88 7.77 6.06
C HIS A 43 -0.18 7.09 6.92
N THR A 44 0.18 6.04 7.65
CA THR A 44 -0.77 5.33 8.50
C THR A 44 -0.74 5.75 9.95
N GLY A 45 0.39 6.30 10.39
CA GLY A 45 0.56 6.60 11.82
C GLY A 45 0.91 5.37 12.64
N TRP A 46 1.17 4.24 12.01
CA TRP A 46 1.49 3.00 12.73
C TRP A 46 2.83 3.11 13.43
N GLY A 47 2.99 2.31 14.47
CA GLY A 47 4.28 2.14 15.10
C GLY A 47 5.19 1.28 14.25
N LEU A 48 6.46 1.19 14.64
CA LEU A 48 7.46 0.44 13.88
C LEU A 48 7.10 -1.04 13.77
N LYS A 49 6.65 -1.62 14.87
CA LYS A 49 6.34 -3.04 14.88
C LYS A 49 5.21 -3.36 13.92
N GLU A 50 4.16 -2.57 13.93
CA GLU A 50 3.03 -2.76 13.05
C GLU A 50 3.42 -2.67 11.58
N ALA A 51 4.16 -1.63 11.25
CA ALA A 51 4.58 -1.42 9.87
C ALA A 51 5.55 -2.51 9.43
N LYS A 52 6.42 -2.94 10.31
CA LYS A 52 7.38 -3.99 10.02
C LYS A 52 6.67 -5.31 9.78
N ASP A 53 5.72 -5.66 10.65
CA ASP A 53 4.98 -6.92 10.51
C ASP A 53 4.20 -6.94 9.20
N TRP A 54 3.59 -5.82 8.84
CA TRP A 54 2.87 -5.72 7.59
C TRP A 54 3.80 -5.91 6.39
N SER A 55 4.97 -5.31 6.46
CA SER A 55 5.95 -5.39 5.38
C SER A 55 6.56 -6.77 5.27
N ASP A 56 6.76 -7.44 6.38
CA ASP A 56 7.38 -8.77 6.38
C ASP A 56 6.55 -9.80 5.62
N VAL A 57 5.25 -9.61 5.56
CA VAL A 57 4.39 -10.48 4.77
C VAL A 57 4.79 -10.43 3.31
N LEU A 58 5.20 -9.26 2.83
CA LEU A 58 5.54 -9.07 1.43
C LEU A 58 6.99 -9.41 1.12
N VAL A 59 7.87 -9.24 2.08
CA VAL A 59 9.31 -9.44 1.88
C VAL A 59 9.72 -10.88 2.21
N GLY A 60 9.14 -11.43 3.26
CA GLY A 60 9.54 -12.71 3.80
C GLY A 60 10.16 -12.51 5.17
N GLY A 61 10.80 -13.51 5.69
CA GLY A 61 11.35 -13.42 7.03
C GLY A 61 12.50 -14.36 7.25
N TRP A 62 13.13 -14.24 8.41
CA TRP A 62 14.23 -15.08 8.79
C TRP A 62 13.70 -16.31 9.52
N LYS A 63 14.19 -17.46 9.10
CA LYS A 63 13.87 -18.70 9.75
C LYS A 63 15.19 -19.31 10.15
N TYR A 64 15.40 -19.44 11.43
CA TYR A 64 16.69 -19.81 11.98
C TYR A 64 17.69 -18.76 11.47
N ASP A 65 18.72 -19.15 10.80
CA ASP A 65 19.70 -18.21 10.28
C ASP A 65 19.56 -17.98 8.78
N THR A 66 18.43 -18.40 8.22
CA THR A 66 18.22 -18.33 6.78
C THR A 66 17.05 -17.40 6.47
N PHE A 67 17.25 -16.51 5.52
CA PHE A 67 16.16 -15.66 5.05
C PHE A 67 15.30 -16.46 4.08
N VAL A 68 14.00 -16.48 4.35
CA VAL A 68 13.03 -17.15 3.47
C VAL A 68 12.18 -16.08 2.81
N PRO A 69 12.31 -15.87 1.50
CA PRO A 69 11.52 -14.84 0.83
C PRO A 69 10.06 -15.22 0.81
N ALA A 70 9.20 -14.21 0.68
CA ALA A 70 7.78 -14.43 0.60
C ALA A 70 7.45 -15.24 -0.65
N THR A 71 6.38 -16.02 -0.57
CA THR A 71 5.94 -16.81 -1.71
C THR A 71 5.54 -15.90 -2.87
N PRO A 72 5.90 -16.24 -4.10
CA PRO A 72 5.49 -15.44 -5.25
C PRO A 72 3.97 -15.28 -5.28
N GLY A 73 3.52 -14.09 -5.56
CA GLY A 73 2.09 -13.79 -5.57
C GLY A 73 1.53 -13.34 -4.24
N THR A 74 2.35 -13.33 -3.19
CA THR A 74 1.90 -12.83 -1.90
C THR A 74 1.58 -11.34 -2.00
N LYS A 75 0.45 -10.96 -1.43
CA LYS A 75 0.04 -9.56 -1.41
C LYS A 75 -0.50 -9.20 -0.04
N ASN A 76 -0.49 -7.94 0.26
CA ASN A 76 -1.02 -7.44 1.51
C ASN A 76 -1.64 -6.07 1.28
N SER A 77 -2.59 -5.71 2.11
CA SER A 77 -3.28 -4.45 1.93
C SER A 77 -3.43 -3.72 3.25
N VAL A 78 -3.64 -2.41 3.14
CA VAL A 78 -3.88 -1.56 4.30
C VAL A 78 -4.90 -0.52 3.89
N THR A 79 -5.83 -0.22 4.79
CA THR A 79 -6.85 0.78 4.55
C THR A 79 -6.47 2.06 5.30
N LEU A 80 -6.43 3.15 4.58
CA LEU A 80 -6.09 4.46 5.14
C LEU A 80 -7.36 5.19 5.52
N SER A 81 -7.21 6.30 6.20
CA SER A 81 -8.38 7.07 6.64
C SER A 81 -9.00 7.89 5.51
N THR A 82 -8.20 8.25 4.50
CA THR A 82 -8.71 9.03 3.37
C THR A 82 -8.15 8.49 2.07
N PRO A 83 -8.85 8.74 0.96
CA PRO A 83 -8.32 8.34 -0.35
C PRO A 83 -7.01 9.03 -0.68
N GLU A 84 -6.85 10.26 -0.23
CA GLU A 84 -5.62 11.00 -0.48
C GLU A 84 -4.43 10.34 0.21
N ALA A 85 -4.62 9.91 1.44
CA ALA A 85 -3.56 9.22 2.17
C ALA A 85 -3.21 7.92 1.46
N ALA A 86 -4.21 7.20 0.97
CA ALA A 86 -3.98 5.96 0.24
C ALA A 86 -3.20 6.20 -1.05
N GLU A 87 -3.57 7.22 -1.80
CA GLU A 87 -2.86 7.57 -3.02
C GLU A 87 -1.42 7.96 -2.73
N ASN A 88 -1.21 8.74 -1.70
CA ASN A 88 0.13 9.18 -1.35
C ASN A 88 0.99 8.01 -0.90
N LEU A 89 0.42 7.10 -0.12
CA LEU A 89 1.16 5.93 0.32
C LEU A 89 1.52 5.05 -0.87
N LEU A 90 0.58 4.79 -1.77
CA LEU A 90 0.86 3.97 -2.93
C LEU A 90 1.95 4.60 -3.79
N ARG A 91 1.87 5.92 -3.99
CA ARG A 91 2.86 6.62 -4.80
C ARG A 91 4.25 6.49 -4.18
N ASP A 92 4.34 6.66 -2.87
CA ASP A 92 5.63 6.53 -2.21
C ASP A 92 6.18 5.12 -2.30
N LEU A 93 5.32 4.11 -2.17
CA LEU A 93 5.77 2.73 -2.26
C LEU A 93 6.19 2.37 -3.68
N VAL A 94 5.45 2.83 -4.67
CA VAL A 94 5.82 2.61 -6.07
C VAL A 94 7.15 3.28 -6.38
N ASP A 95 7.36 4.45 -5.82
CA ASP A 95 8.61 5.17 -5.99
C ASP A 95 9.80 4.39 -5.42
N LYS A 96 9.57 3.54 -4.46
CA LYS A 96 10.62 2.70 -3.88
C LYS A 96 10.75 1.36 -4.58
N GLY A 97 9.93 1.11 -5.58
CA GLY A 97 10.01 -0.12 -6.36
C GLY A 97 8.89 -1.11 -6.14
N CYS A 98 7.93 -0.79 -5.30
CA CYS A 98 6.81 -1.68 -5.05
C CYS A 98 5.77 -1.62 -6.16
N GLU A 99 4.97 -2.66 -6.26
CA GLU A 99 3.88 -2.73 -7.21
C GLU A 99 2.59 -2.90 -6.45
N GLY A 100 1.55 -2.22 -6.88
CA GLY A 100 0.28 -2.33 -6.18
C GLY A 100 -0.80 -1.49 -6.83
N PHE A 101 -1.94 -1.43 -6.16
CA PHE A 101 -3.07 -0.69 -6.67
C PHE A 101 -3.97 -0.24 -5.52
N LEU A 102 -4.90 0.66 -5.83
CA LEU A 102 -5.90 1.11 -4.88
C LEU A 102 -7.21 0.38 -5.11
N SER A 103 -7.94 0.17 -4.05
CA SER A 103 -9.28 -0.42 -4.17
C SER A 103 -10.23 0.06 -3.08
#